data_4603048bca6bfade855f3eb6bca07a87
#
_entry.id   4603048bca6bfade855f3eb6bca07a87
#
_cell.length_a   1.000
_cell.length_b   1.000
_cell.length_c   1.000
_cell.angle_alpha   90.00
_cell.angle_beta   90.00
_cell.angle_gamma   90.00
#
_symmetry.space_group_name_H-M   'P 1'
#
loop_
_entity.id
_entity.type
_entity.pdbx_description
1 polymer ?
#
loop_
_entity_poly.entity_id
_entity_poly.type
_entity_poly.pdbx_seq_one_letter_code
_entity_poly.pdbx_strand_id
1 'polypeptide(L)'
;SGGLDARAMEIPRKLFGAARKIENGGSLTILASVLVDTGSRMDQVIFEEFKGTGNMEIVLSREVARQRIFPALDIAKSSTRREELLLDSKNIENIRALRRALTHLKPVEGTGKLVQLLKEYPTNEELLDWTSQHLRKT
;
A
#
# COMPACT_ATOMS: atom_id res chain seq x y z
N SER A 1 22.48 11.64 22.96
CA SER A 1 21.40 10.66 22.75
C SER A 1 20.19 11.40 22.18
N GLY A 2 20.07 11.46 20.85
CA GLY A 2 18.96 12.14 20.17
C GLY A 2 17.69 11.29 20.12
N GLY A 3 17.02 11.08 21.25
CA GLY A 3 15.69 10.50 21.29
C GLY A 3 14.64 11.58 21.07
N LEU A 4 13.54 11.24 20.36
CA LEU A 4 12.33 12.07 20.35
C LEU A 4 11.79 12.20 21.77
N ASP A 5 11.38 13.42 22.15
CA ASP A 5 10.57 13.62 23.35
C ASP A 5 9.32 12.71 23.27
N ALA A 6 9.01 12.03 24.37
CA ALA A 6 7.87 11.09 24.41
C ALA A 6 6.52 11.75 24.02
N ARG A 7 6.40 13.08 24.17
CA ARG A 7 5.21 13.85 23.81
C ARG A 7 5.26 14.44 22.39
N ALA A 8 6.41 14.45 21.71
CA ALA A 8 6.58 15.09 20.42
C ALA A 8 5.65 14.49 19.34
N MET A 9 5.32 13.20 19.43
CA MET A 9 4.47 12.51 18.48
C MET A 9 2.98 12.48 18.87
N GLU A 10 2.61 13.03 20.02
CA GLU A 10 1.21 12.95 20.50
C GLU A 10 0.23 13.69 19.57
N ILE A 11 0.56 14.95 19.22
CA ILE A 11 -0.29 15.75 18.32
C ILE A 11 -0.31 15.19 16.90
N PRO A 12 0.83 14.87 16.25
CA PRO A 12 0.85 14.24 14.94
C PRO A 12 0.03 12.93 14.87
N ARG A 13 0.13 12.06 15.90
CA ARG A 13 -0.68 10.84 15.96
C ARG A 13 -2.17 11.12 16.08
N LYS A 14 -2.59 12.07 16.91
CA LYS A 14 -3.99 12.48 17.01
C LYS A 14 -4.53 13.02 15.69
N LEU A 15 -3.75 13.85 15.01
CA LEU A 15 -4.12 14.38 13.68
C LEU A 15 -4.25 13.26 12.65
N PHE A 16 -3.26 12.38 12.54
CA PHE A 16 -3.31 11.26 11.60
C PHE A 16 -4.43 10.27 11.93
N GLY A 17 -4.69 10.02 13.20
CA GLY A 17 -5.78 9.18 13.69
C GLY A 17 -7.18 9.83 13.55
N ALA A 18 -7.28 11.09 13.09
CA ALA A 18 -8.56 11.75 12.84
C ALA A 18 -9.23 11.30 11.53
N ALA A 19 -8.49 10.63 10.63
CA ALA A 19 -9.04 10.08 9.39
C ALA A 19 -10.17 9.08 9.70
N ARG A 20 -11.37 9.34 9.15
CA ARG A 20 -12.56 8.51 9.38
C ARG A 20 -13.70 8.81 8.42
N LYS A 21 -14.59 7.86 8.26
CA LYS A 21 -15.92 8.10 7.72
C LYS A 21 -16.87 8.41 8.89
N ILE A 22 -17.64 9.48 8.77
CA ILE A 22 -18.63 9.91 9.75
C ILE A 22 -19.96 9.27 9.39
N GLU A 23 -20.64 8.67 10.37
CA GLU A 23 -21.97 8.11 10.17
C GLU A 23 -22.94 9.24 9.81
N ASN A 24 -23.75 9.04 8.76
CA ASN A 24 -24.65 10.05 8.19
C ASN A 24 -23.98 11.38 7.78
N GLY A 25 -22.67 11.36 7.56
CA GLY A 25 -21.87 12.53 7.21
C GLY A 25 -20.84 12.24 6.12
N GLY A 26 -19.88 13.14 5.95
CA GLY A 26 -18.79 13.01 5.01
C GLY A 26 -17.69 12.06 5.49
N SER A 27 -16.52 12.16 4.86
CA SER A 27 -15.31 11.45 5.27
C SER A 27 -14.10 12.36 5.24
N LEU A 28 -13.14 12.08 6.12
CA LEU A 28 -11.82 12.71 6.12
C LEU A 28 -10.78 11.67 5.73
N THR A 29 -10.14 11.89 4.60
CA THR A 29 -8.98 11.11 4.15
C THR A 29 -7.72 11.90 4.40
N ILE A 30 -6.71 11.27 5.01
CA ILE A 30 -5.41 11.88 5.26
C ILE A 30 -4.36 11.07 4.48
N LEU A 31 -3.63 11.75 3.62
CA LEU A 31 -2.46 11.22 2.94
C LEU A 31 -1.21 11.83 3.57
N ALA A 32 -0.36 10.99 4.14
CA ALA A 32 0.89 11.40 4.75
C ALA A 32 2.06 10.67 4.10
N SER A 33 3.18 11.35 3.89
CA SER A 33 4.43 10.76 3.42
C SER A 33 5.44 10.71 4.55
N VAL A 34 6.22 9.62 4.61
CA VAL A 34 7.29 9.42 5.59
C VAL A 34 8.51 8.84 4.89
N LEU A 35 9.68 9.31 5.29
CA LEU A 35 10.95 8.76 4.80
C LEU A 35 11.31 7.50 5.59
N VAL A 36 11.78 6.49 4.89
CA VAL A 36 12.28 5.23 5.46
C VAL A 36 13.68 4.93 4.93
N ASP A 37 14.40 4.07 5.64
CA ASP A 37 15.77 3.63 5.25
C ASP A 37 16.75 4.80 5.05
N THR A 38 16.64 5.83 5.88
CA THR A 38 17.52 7.01 5.85
C THR A 38 18.82 6.84 6.64
N GLY A 39 18.92 5.76 7.44
CA GLY A 39 19.98 5.56 8.41
C GLY A 39 19.76 6.32 9.74
N SER A 40 18.72 7.14 9.83
CA SER A 40 18.33 7.87 11.04
C SER A 40 17.46 7.00 11.94
N ARG A 41 17.89 6.80 13.20
CA ARG A 41 17.05 6.12 14.21
C ARG A 41 15.76 6.90 14.52
N MET A 42 15.80 8.22 14.41
CA MET A 42 14.64 9.07 14.64
C MET A 42 13.58 8.84 13.55
N ASP A 43 13.97 8.79 12.28
CA ASP A 43 13.03 8.55 11.18
C ASP A 43 12.37 7.17 11.30
N GLN A 44 13.12 6.17 11.76
CA GLN A 44 12.57 4.85 12.03
C GLN A 44 11.51 4.88 13.13
N VAL A 45 11.75 5.60 14.23
CA VAL A 45 10.77 5.76 15.31
C VAL A 45 9.51 6.45 14.81
N ILE A 46 9.66 7.54 14.03
CA ILE A 46 8.53 8.26 13.42
C ILE A 46 7.70 7.31 12.53
N PHE A 47 8.38 6.53 11.68
CA PHE A 47 7.71 5.57 10.81
C PHE A 47 6.88 4.54 11.61
N GLU A 48 7.47 3.92 12.63
CA GLU A 48 6.78 2.92 13.46
C GLU A 48 5.58 3.51 14.22
N GLU A 49 5.67 4.77 14.66
CA GLU A 49 4.57 5.47 15.32
C GLU A 49 3.35 5.66 14.41
N PHE A 50 3.56 5.96 13.12
CA PHE A 50 2.48 6.12 12.15
C PHE A 50 1.98 4.81 11.56
N LYS A 51 2.85 3.81 11.45
CA LYS A 51 2.51 2.49 10.91
C LYS A 51 1.35 1.83 11.67
N GLY A 52 1.30 2.01 12.99
CA GLY A 52 0.21 1.50 13.83
C GLY A 52 -1.15 2.16 13.58
N THR A 53 -1.17 3.38 13.05
CA THR A 53 -2.37 4.22 12.92
C THR A 53 -2.97 4.20 11.51
N GLY A 54 -2.13 4.03 10.47
CA GLY A 54 -2.56 4.06 9.08
C GLY A 54 -3.42 2.87 8.66
N ASN A 55 -4.37 3.10 7.75
CA ASN A 55 -5.23 2.07 7.17
C ASN A 55 -4.59 1.42 5.94
N MET A 56 -3.70 2.12 5.27
CA MET A 56 -3.03 1.71 4.04
C MET A 56 -1.59 2.19 4.05
N GLU A 57 -0.70 1.34 3.61
CA GLU A 57 0.71 1.64 3.36
C GLU A 57 1.03 1.43 1.88
N ILE A 58 1.59 2.45 1.24
CA ILE A 58 2.19 2.35 -0.09
C ILE A 58 3.68 2.53 0.07
N VAL A 59 4.44 1.46 -0.14
CA VAL A 59 5.91 1.48 -0.08
C VAL A 59 6.47 1.68 -1.47
N LEU A 60 7.33 2.68 -1.63
CA LEU A 60 8.01 2.97 -2.89
C LEU A 60 9.37 2.26 -2.94
N SER A 61 9.76 1.80 -4.13
CA SER A 61 11.02 1.12 -4.38
C SER A 61 11.96 1.95 -5.23
N ARG A 62 13.15 2.25 -4.70
CA ARG A 62 14.22 2.92 -5.47
C ARG A 62 14.73 2.06 -6.62
N GLU A 63 14.73 0.73 -6.45
CA GLU A 63 15.15 -0.23 -7.47
C GLU A 63 14.23 -0.16 -8.69
N VAL A 64 12.91 -0.18 -8.46
CA VAL A 64 11.88 -0.03 -9.50
C VAL A 64 11.99 1.33 -10.19
N ALA A 65 12.17 2.41 -9.42
CA ALA A 65 12.34 3.76 -9.96
C ALA A 65 13.58 3.91 -10.84
N ARG A 66 14.70 3.26 -10.50
CA ARG A 66 15.92 3.24 -11.33
C ARG A 66 15.68 2.61 -12.70
N GLN A 67 14.77 1.65 -12.79
CA GLN A 67 14.37 1.03 -14.07
C GLN A 67 13.30 1.84 -14.82
N ARG A 68 12.97 3.05 -14.36
CA ARG A 68 11.97 3.93 -14.96
C ARG A 68 10.57 3.31 -15.06
N ILE A 69 10.23 2.39 -14.13
CA ILE A 69 8.91 1.81 -14.00
C ILE A 69 8.13 2.65 -12.98
N PHE A 70 7.00 3.19 -13.40
CA PHE A 70 6.15 4.04 -12.57
C PHE A 70 4.68 3.61 -12.65
N PRO A 71 3.95 3.66 -11.52
CA PRO A 71 4.40 4.01 -10.17
C PRO A 71 5.42 3.01 -9.62
N ALA A 72 6.47 3.52 -8.96
CA ALA A 72 7.60 2.70 -8.48
C ALA A 72 7.25 2.03 -7.13
N LEU A 73 6.29 1.12 -7.14
CA LEU A 73 5.74 0.45 -5.97
C LEU A 73 6.55 -0.81 -5.59
N ASP A 74 6.65 -1.06 -4.29
CA ASP A 74 6.97 -2.38 -3.75
C ASP A 74 5.66 -3.07 -3.37
N ILE A 75 5.17 -3.94 -4.25
CA ILE A 75 3.88 -4.62 -4.08
C ILE A 75 3.89 -5.52 -2.84
N ALA A 76 5.02 -6.17 -2.56
CA ALA A 76 5.14 -7.09 -1.43
C ALA A 76 5.05 -6.38 -0.09
N LYS A 77 5.64 -5.18 0.02
CA LYS A 77 5.66 -4.39 1.24
C LYS A 77 4.45 -3.48 1.42
N SER A 78 3.72 -3.18 0.33
CA SER A 78 2.50 -2.36 0.40
C SER A 78 1.31 -3.18 0.88
N SER A 79 0.42 -2.58 1.67
CA SER A 79 -0.74 -3.29 2.23
C SER A 79 -1.91 -2.36 2.51
N THR A 80 -3.12 -2.96 2.57
CA THR A 80 -4.35 -2.30 3.01
C THR A 80 -4.94 -3.11 4.14
N ARG A 81 -5.27 -2.46 5.27
CA ARG A 81 -5.95 -3.11 6.39
C ARG A 81 -7.44 -3.28 6.08
N ARG A 82 -8.01 -4.38 6.56
CA ARG A 82 -9.44 -4.62 6.46
C ARG A 82 -9.97 -4.48 5.03
N GLU A 83 -9.23 -5.00 4.05
CA GLU A 83 -9.62 -4.98 2.63
C GLU A 83 -11.00 -5.58 2.36
N GLU A 84 -11.46 -6.49 3.25
CA GLU A 84 -12.78 -7.11 3.23
C GLU A 84 -13.93 -6.12 3.47
N LEU A 85 -13.66 -4.92 3.99
CA LEU A 85 -14.65 -3.85 4.12
C LEU A 85 -14.81 -3.01 2.85
N LEU A 86 -13.86 -3.14 1.91
CA LEU A 86 -13.79 -2.34 0.69
C LEU A 86 -14.19 -3.13 -0.56
N LEU A 87 -14.11 -4.45 -0.50
CA LEU A 87 -14.23 -5.34 -1.63
C LEU A 87 -15.19 -6.48 -1.30
N ASP A 88 -15.94 -6.95 -2.28
CA ASP A 88 -16.71 -8.18 -2.17
C ASP A 88 -15.81 -9.43 -2.16
N SER A 89 -16.34 -10.57 -1.74
CA SER A 89 -15.58 -11.81 -1.57
C SER A 89 -14.91 -12.30 -2.86
N LYS A 90 -15.57 -12.13 -4.02
CA LYS A 90 -15.03 -12.54 -5.32
C LYS A 90 -13.80 -11.71 -5.67
N ASN A 91 -13.91 -10.40 -5.51
CA ASN A 91 -12.83 -9.45 -5.82
C ASN A 91 -11.65 -9.59 -4.86
N ILE A 92 -11.89 -9.85 -3.58
CA ILE A 92 -10.81 -10.13 -2.60
C ILE A 92 -9.99 -11.35 -3.04
N GLU A 93 -10.64 -12.46 -3.42
CA GLU A 93 -9.93 -13.65 -3.85
C GLU A 93 -9.11 -13.41 -5.12
N ASN A 94 -9.67 -12.67 -6.08
CA ASN A 94 -8.96 -12.33 -7.31
C ASN A 94 -7.75 -11.43 -7.03
N ILE A 95 -7.89 -10.40 -6.20
CA ILE A 95 -6.79 -9.52 -5.80
C ILE A 95 -5.70 -10.31 -5.07
N ARG A 96 -6.08 -11.22 -4.17
CA ARG A 96 -5.13 -12.08 -3.46
C ARG A 96 -4.37 -13.01 -4.40
N ALA A 97 -5.05 -13.56 -5.42
CA ALA A 97 -4.42 -14.39 -6.44
C ALA A 97 -3.43 -13.59 -7.28
N LEU A 98 -3.85 -12.42 -7.78
CA LEU A 98 -2.98 -11.50 -8.51
C LEU A 98 -1.77 -11.08 -7.67
N ARG A 99 -2.00 -10.68 -6.42
CA ARG A 99 -0.94 -10.28 -5.50
C ARG A 99 0.06 -11.41 -5.26
N ARG A 100 -0.40 -12.63 -5.00
CA ARG A 100 0.50 -13.81 -4.86
C ARG A 100 1.36 -13.99 -6.10
N ALA A 101 0.76 -13.99 -7.28
CA ALA A 101 1.51 -14.16 -8.54
C ALA A 101 2.58 -13.08 -8.73
N LEU A 102 2.27 -11.82 -8.42
CA LEU A 102 3.22 -10.71 -8.57
C LEU A 102 4.32 -10.71 -7.51
N THR A 103 4.01 -11.12 -6.27
CA THR A 103 4.99 -11.12 -5.16
C THR A 103 5.96 -12.31 -5.21
N HIS A 104 5.69 -13.34 -6.00
CA HIS A 104 6.68 -14.38 -6.31
C HIS A 104 7.79 -13.89 -7.24
N LEU A 105 7.57 -12.80 -7.96
CA LEU A 105 8.56 -12.18 -8.83
C LEU A 105 9.45 -11.21 -8.04
N LYS A 106 10.61 -10.86 -8.60
CA LYS A 106 11.41 -9.76 -8.05
C LYS A 106 10.63 -8.44 -8.13
N PRO A 107 10.86 -7.47 -7.23
CA PRO A 107 10.07 -6.22 -7.18
C PRO A 107 9.97 -5.48 -8.53
N VAL A 108 11.06 -5.43 -9.30
CA VAL A 108 11.09 -4.80 -10.64
C VAL A 108 10.19 -5.54 -11.63
N GLU A 109 10.30 -6.87 -11.67
CA GLU A 109 9.51 -7.71 -12.58
C GLU A 109 8.03 -7.69 -12.20
N GLY A 110 7.71 -7.85 -10.90
CA GLY A 110 6.34 -7.82 -10.39
C GLY A 110 5.64 -6.50 -10.67
N THR A 111 6.30 -5.37 -10.39
CA THR A 111 5.72 -4.05 -10.67
C THR A 111 5.63 -3.77 -12.16
N GLY A 112 6.65 -4.16 -12.94
CA GLY A 112 6.62 -4.05 -14.40
C GLY A 112 5.44 -4.82 -15.00
N LYS A 113 5.20 -6.05 -14.53
CA LYS A 113 4.07 -6.87 -14.95
C LYS A 113 2.72 -6.26 -14.56
N LEU A 114 2.61 -5.74 -13.34
CA LEU A 114 1.39 -5.03 -12.92
C LEU A 114 1.09 -3.83 -13.81
N VAL A 115 2.09 -2.99 -14.09
CA VAL A 115 1.93 -1.83 -14.97
C VAL A 115 1.52 -2.24 -16.38
N GLN A 116 2.06 -3.35 -16.89
CA GLN A 116 1.65 -3.91 -18.18
C GLN A 116 0.18 -4.35 -18.17
N LEU A 117 -0.23 -5.10 -17.15
CA LEU A 117 -1.61 -5.57 -17.00
C LEU A 117 -2.59 -4.39 -16.88
N LEU A 118 -2.25 -3.34 -16.12
CA LEU A 118 -3.09 -2.14 -16.00
C LEU A 118 -3.22 -1.33 -17.30
N LYS A 119 -2.28 -1.48 -18.25
CA LYS A 119 -2.39 -0.90 -19.58
C LYS A 119 -3.25 -1.75 -20.52
N GLU A 120 -3.18 -3.07 -20.35
CA GLU A 120 -3.92 -4.05 -21.17
C GLU A 120 -5.39 -4.12 -20.74
N TYR A 121 -5.67 -3.99 -19.43
CA TYR A 121 -7.01 -4.02 -18.83
C TYR A 121 -7.31 -2.67 -18.18
N PRO A 122 -7.98 -1.74 -18.88
CA PRO A 122 -8.17 -0.36 -18.42
C PRO A 122 -9.06 -0.21 -17.18
N THR A 123 -9.89 -1.20 -16.89
CA THR A 123 -10.75 -1.20 -15.68
C THR A 123 -10.35 -2.28 -14.69
N ASN A 124 -10.64 -2.04 -13.40
CA ASN A 124 -10.41 -3.04 -12.37
C ASN A 124 -11.22 -4.33 -12.62
N GLU A 125 -12.44 -4.21 -13.15
CA GLU A 125 -13.30 -5.34 -13.46
C GLU A 125 -12.67 -6.26 -14.50
N GLU A 126 -12.19 -5.70 -15.62
CA GLU A 126 -11.52 -6.45 -16.67
C GLU A 126 -10.26 -7.16 -16.15
N LEU A 127 -9.42 -6.46 -15.35
CA LEU A 127 -8.23 -7.05 -14.75
C LEU A 127 -8.57 -8.19 -13.79
N LEU A 128 -9.60 -8.03 -12.97
CA LEU A 128 -10.00 -9.05 -12.00
C LEU A 128 -10.70 -10.25 -12.67
N ASP A 129 -11.43 -10.04 -13.75
CA ASP A 129 -11.99 -11.13 -14.53
C ASP A 129 -10.88 -11.93 -15.25
N TRP A 130 -9.91 -11.27 -15.85
CA TRP A 130 -8.70 -11.93 -16.37
C TRP A 130 -7.98 -12.73 -15.27
N THR A 131 -7.80 -12.16 -14.09
CA THR A 131 -7.17 -12.83 -12.95
C THR A 131 -7.93 -14.10 -12.56
N SER A 132 -9.25 -14.01 -12.50
CA SER A 132 -10.12 -15.16 -12.19
C SER A 132 -9.94 -16.31 -13.17
N GLN A 133 -9.78 -16.01 -14.45
CA GLN A 133 -9.65 -17.00 -15.51
C GLN A 133 -8.26 -17.65 -15.57
N HIS A 134 -7.20 -16.91 -15.23
CA HIS A 134 -5.82 -17.32 -15.47
C HIS A 134 -5.03 -17.67 -14.20
N LEU A 135 -5.37 -17.09 -13.06
CA LEU A 135 -4.58 -17.23 -11.82
C LEU A 135 -5.29 -18.01 -10.70
N ARG A 136 -6.59 -18.28 -10.81
CA ARG A 136 -7.34 -19.05 -9.79
C ARG A 136 -7.35 -20.56 -10.01
N LYS A 137 -6.77 -21.07 -11.08
CA LYS A 137 -6.74 -22.49 -11.42
C LYS A 137 -5.57 -23.26 -10.78
N THR A 138 -4.85 -22.62 -9.86
CA THR A 138 -3.76 -23.24 -9.09
C THR A 138 -4.15 -23.23 -7.58
#